data_b88f8eeef49df362a88c0b8ffaaed208
#
_entry.id   b88f8eeef49df362a88c0b8ffaaed208
#
_cell.length_a   1.000
_cell.length_b   1.000
_cell.length_c   1.000
_cell.angle_alpha   90.00
_cell.angle_beta   90.00
_cell.angle_gamma   90.00
#
_symmetry.space_group_name_H-M   'P 1'
#
loop_
_entity.id
_entity.type
_entity.pdbx_description
1 polymer ?
#
loop_
_entity_poly.entity_id
_entity_poly.type
_entity_poly.pdbx_seq_one_letter_code
_entity_poly.pdbx_strand_id
1 'polypeptide(L)'
;MAKKIFLLGLILLSVANVKAQTRTQTDSLTMETMLHNLPEVMVKGSRPIVKAERGMLSYNMPLLLKQLPADNAYEALTRIPGVSDATGSISFSGNEVTLIINGQATTLTQEQLTERLKAMPAAQLAKAEVMLSAPAR
;
A
#
# COMPACT_ATOMS: atom_id res chain seq x y z
N MET A 1 -65.94 24.06 -52.00
CA MET A 1 -65.16 22.82 -51.92
C MET A 1 -63.75 23.06 -51.41
N ALA A 2 -63.13 24.20 -51.63
CA ALA A 2 -61.73 24.49 -51.16
C ALA A 2 -61.51 24.50 -49.62
N LYS A 3 -62.49 24.95 -48.81
CA LYS A 3 -62.35 25.01 -47.34
C LYS A 3 -62.28 23.63 -46.66
N LYS A 4 -62.91 22.61 -47.22
CA LYS A 4 -62.88 21.24 -46.66
C LYS A 4 -61.56 20.55 -46.94
N ILE A 5 -60.93 20.87 -48.08
CA ILE A 5 -59.59 20.30 -48.40
C ILE A 5 -58.49 20.94 -47.52
N PHE A 6 -58.64 22.23 -47.18
CA PHE A 6 -57.69 22.92 -46.32
C PHE A 6 -57.71 22.38 -44.85
N LEU A 7 -58.93 22.06 -44.39
CA LEU A 7 -59.08 21.47 -43.05
C LEU A 7 -58.51 20.06 -42.96
N LEU A 8 -58.63 19.26 -43.99
CA LEU A 8 -58.09 17.92 -44.10
C LEU A 8 -56.55 17.93 -44.15
N GLY A 9 -55.94 18.92 -44.82
CA GLY A 9 -54.48 19.12 -44.85
C GLY A 9 -53.91 19.54 -43.54
N LEU A 10 -54.63 20.34 -42.74
CA LEU A 10 -54.18 20.77 -41.40
C LEU A 10 -54.16 19.63 -40.37
N ILE A 11 -55.10 18.67 -40.49
CA ILE A 11 -55.18 17.50 -39.64
C ILE A 11 -54.04 16.50 -39.94
N LEU A 12 -53.62 16.37 -41.21
CA LEU A 12 -52.52 15.50 -41.61
C LEU A 12 -51.15 16.02 -41.14
N LEU A 13 -50.99 17.34 -40.95
CA LEU A 13 -49.71 17.92 -40.47
C LEU A 13 -49.46 17.73 -38.96
N SER A 14 -50.55 17.45 -38.19
CA SER A 14 -50.43 17.28 -36.74
C SER A 14 -49.99 15.88 -36.29
N VAL A 15 -49.91 14.89 -37.18
CA VAL A 15 -49.52 13.49 -36.84
C VAL A 15 -48.01 13.23 -36.98
N ALA A 16 -47.25 14.17 -37.57
CA ALA A 16 -45.83 13.98 -37.85
C ALA A 16 -44.89 14.25 -36.63
N ASN A 17 -45.40 14.72 -35.47
CA ASN A 17 -44.57 15.15 -34.35
C ASN A 17 -44.52 14.18 -33.14
N VAL A 18 -44.97 12.93 -33.29
CA VAL A 18 -44.98 11.97 -32.13
C VAL A 18 -43.85 10.97 -32.15
N LYS A 19 -42.79 11.17 -32.92
CA LYS A 19 -41.63 10.24 -32.93
C LYS A 19 -40.35 10.77 -32.31
N ALA A 20 -40.41 11.73 -31.39
CA ALA A 20 -39.23 12.35 -30.83
C ALA A 20 -38.98 12.05 -29.31
N GLN A 21 -39.66 11.10 -28.69
CA GLN A 21 -39.51 10.88 -27.25
C GLN A 21 -39.24 9.43 -26.83
N THR A 22 -38.69 8.58 -27.68
CA THR A 22 -38.37 7.19 -27.30
C THR A 22 -36.86 6.89 -27.27
N ARG A 23 -36.03 7.90 -27.06
CA ARG A 23 -34.55 7.69 -27.05
C ARG A 23 -33.85 7.88 -25.70
N THR A 24 -34.57 8.21 -24.63
CA THR A 24 -33.94 8.56 -23.34
C THR A 24 -34.04 7.46 -22.29
N GLN A 25 -34.72 6.35 -22.54
CA GLN A 25 -34.83 5.26 -21.55
C GLN A 25 -33.87 4.08 -21.78
N THR A 26 -33.20 4.00 -22.93
CA THR A 26 -32.30 2.88 -23.21
C THR A 26 -30.90 3.12 -22.64
N ASP A 27 -30.47 4.38 -22.48
CA ASP A 27 -29.14 4.69 -21.95
C ASP A 27 -29.04 4.49 -20.42
N SER A 28 -30.13 4.75 -19.69
CA SER A 28 -30.13 4.57 -18.23
C SER A 28 -30.05 3.10 -17.82
N LEU A 29 -30.75 2.22 -18.54
CA LEU A 29 -30.73 0.78 -18.24
C LEU A 29 -29.40 0.12 -18.60
N THR A 30 -28.71 0.63 -19.64
CA THR A 30 -27.40 0.11 -20.05
C THR A 30 -26.32 0.49 -19.05
N MET A 31 -26.40 1.69 -18.46
CA MET A 31 -25.45 2.16 -17.48
C MET A 31 -25.60 1.42 -16.13
N GLU A 32 -26.83 1.16 -15.71
CA GLU A 32 -27.12 0.42 -14.48
C GLU A 32 -26.73 -1.05 -14.60
N THR A 33 -26.91 -1.65 -15.78
CA THR A 33 -26.48 -3.03 -16.06
C THR A 33 -24.95 -3.15 -16.18
N MET A 34 -24.27 -2.12 -16.70
CA MET A 34 -22.79 -2.08 -16.72
C MET A 34 -22.19 -1.89 -15.32
N LEU A 35 -22.83 -1.11 -14.43
CA LEU A 35 -22.37 -0.94 -13.05
C LEU A 35 -22.52 -2.23 -12.22
N HIS A 36 -23.48 -3.09 -12.56
CA HIS A 36 -23.71 -4.37 -11.87
C HIS A 36 -22.74 -5.48 -12.30
N ASN A 37 -22.09 -5.32 -13.44
CA ASN A 37 -21.11 -6.28 -13.97
C ASN A 37 -19.64 -5.85 -13.79
N LEU A 38 -19.36 -4.86 -12.93
CA LEU A 38 -17.98 -4.57 -12.56
C LEU A 38 -17.45 -5.74 -11.71
N PRO A 39 -16.36 -6.40 -12.12
CA PRO A 39 -15.77 -7.42 -11.30
C PRO A 39 -15.40 -6.79 -9.94
N GLU A 40 -15.85 -7.42 -8.86
CA GLU A 40 -15.48 -7.02 -7.51
C GLU A 40 -13.95 -7.05 -7.41
N VAL A 41 -13.34 -5.87 -7.44
CA VAL A 41 -11.89 -5.74 -7.26
C VAL A 41 -11.61 -6.00 -5.79
N MET A 42 -11.39 -7.26 -5.44
CA MET A 42 -10.92 -7.64 -4.13
C MET A 42 -9.50 -7.11 -3.93
N VAL A 43 -9.37 -5.92 -3.37
CA VAL A 43 -8.08 -5.36 -2.95
C VAL A 43 -7.61 -6.17 -1.75
N LYS A 44 -6.81 -7.21 -1.99
CA LYS A 44 -6.08 -7.89 -0.93
C LYS A 44 -5.03 -6.92 -0.41
N GLY A 45 -5.35 -6.23 0.67
CA GLY A 45 -4.39 -5.40 1.39
C GLY A 45 -3.25 -6.27 1.89
N SER A 46 -2.08 -6.22 1.25
CA SER A 46 -0.87 -6.82 1.81
C SER A 46 -0.38 -5.95 2.97
N ARG A 47 0.00 -6.60 4.07
CA ARG A 47 0.64 -5.87 5.19
C ARG A 47 1.94 -5.28 4.68
N PRO A 48 2.19 -3.96 4.86
CA PRO A 48 3.44 -3.35 4.41
C PRO A 48 4.62 -3.94 5.20
N ILE A 49 5.75 -4.15 4.51
CA ILE A 49 7.01 -4.60 5.12
C ILE A 49 7.56 -3.51 6.04
N VAL A 50 7.41 -2.26 5.63
CA VAL A 50 7.88 -1.09 6.39
C VAL A 50 6.73 -0.11 6.62
N LYS A 51 6.71 0.47 7.84
CA LYS A 51 5.83 1.59 8.21
C LYS A 51 6.69 2.74 8.71
N ALA A 52 6.39 3.96 8.26
CA ALA A 52 7.03 5.18 8.74
C ALA A 52 6.05 5.94 9.64
N GLU A 53 6.40 6.16 10.90
CA GLU A 53 5.57 6.86 11.88
C GLU A 53 6.45 7.77 12.75
N ARG A 54 6.13 9.06 12.81
CA ARG A 54 6.75 10.04 13.75
C ARG A 54 8.28 10.00 13.81
N GLY A 55 8.96 9.87 12.67
CA GLY A 55 10.43 9.82 12.61
C GLY A 55 11.03 8.46 12.95
N MET A 56 10.22 7.42 12.98
CA MET A 56 10.60 6.03 13.20
C MET A 56 10.21 5.18 12.00
N LEU A 57 11.11 4.30 11.57
CA LEU A 57 10.85 3.29 10.55
C LEU A 57 10.68 1.93 11.24
N SER A 58 9.54 1.30 11.09
CA SER A 58 9.22 0.01 11.67
C SER A 58 9.15 -1.06 10.58
N TYR A 59 10.01 -2.06 10.65
CA TYR A 59 10.12 -3.17 9.70
C TYR A 59 9.50 -4.43 10.27
N ASN A 60 8.63 -5.08 9.50
CA ASN A 60 8.11 -6.41 9.80
C ASN A 60 9.16 -7.44 9.35
N MET A 61 9.96 -7.96 10.27
CA MET A 61 11.09 -8.86 9.95
C MET A 61 10.63 -10.18 9.29
N PRO A 62 9.57 -10.86 9.74
CA PRO A 62 9.07 -12.05 9.05
C PRO A 62 8.68 -11.82 7.59
N LEU A 63 8.13 -10.66 7.25
CA LEU A 63 7.80 -10.33 5.86
C LEU A 63 9.04 -9.94 5.04
N LEU A 64 9.98 -9.22 5.65
CA LEU A 64 11.25 -8.86 5.02
C LEU A 64 12.07 -10.11 4.70
N LEU A 65 12.19 -11.04 5.65
CA LEU A 65 12.98 -12.27 5.52
C LEU A 65 12.39 -13.28 4.53
N LYS A 66 11.10 -13.18 4.20
CA LYS A 66 10.51 -13.96 3.09
C LYS A 66 11.05 -13.52 1.73
N GLN A 67 11.39 -12.24 1.58
CA GLN A 67 11.93 -11.69 0.32
C GLN A 67 13.47 -11.70 0.30
N LEU A 68 14.08 -11.45 1.45
CA LEU A 68 15.53 -11.36 1.64
C LEU A 68 15.94 -12.29 2.80
N PRO A 69 16.13 -13.59 2.54
CA PRO A 69 16.49 -14.56 3.57
C PRO A 69 17.81 -14.20 4.28
N ALA A 70 17.88 -14.50 5.57
CA ALA A 70 19.06 -14.35 6.40
C ALA A 70 19.07 -15.45 7.46
N ASP A 71 20.24 -15.93 7.83
CA ASP A 71 20.39 -17.03 8.79
C ASP A 71 20.38 -16.54 10.23
N ASN A 72 20.94 -15.38 10.49
CA ASN A 72 21.10 -14.81 11.82
C ASN A 72 20.62 -13.36 11.90
N ALA A 73 20.45 -12.85 13.11
CA ALA A 73 19.93 -11.51 13.36
C ALA A 73 20.86 -10.41 12.80
N TYR A 74 22.17 -10.61 12.82
CA TYR A 74 23.10 -9.65 12.25
C TYR A 74 22.87 -9.45 10.75
N GLU A 75 22.84 -10.55 10.02
CA GLU A 75 22.56 -10.53 8.59
C GLU A 75 21.16 -10.00 8.28
N ALA A 76 20.16 -10.38 9.10
CA ALA A 76 18.80 -9.86 8.92
C ALA A 76 18.71 -8.34 9.07
N LEU A 77 19.47 -7.74 9.98
CA LEU A 77 19.53 -6.29 10.15
C LEU A 77 20.22 -5.60 8.98
N THR A 78 21.26 -6.20 8.39
CA THR A 78 21.91 -5.64 7.19
C THR A 78 21.03 -5.68 5.95
N ARG A 79 19.94 -6.47 5.91
CA ARG A 79 18.92 -6.43 4.84
C ARG A 79 18.01 -5.22 4.92
N ILE A 80 18.02 -4.47 6.03
CA ILE A 80 17.25 -3.24 6.18
C ILE A 80 17.91 -2.13 5.35
N PRO A 81 17.17 -1.45 4.46
CA PRO A 81 17.72 -0.34 3.67
C PRO A 81 18.34 0.73 4.56
N GLY A 82 19.56 1.14 4.23
CA GLY A 82 20.33 2.14 4.99
C GLY A 82 21.20 1.57 6.12
N VAL A 83 21.03 0.30 6.47
CA VAL A 83 21.94 -0.38 7.39
C VAL A 83 23.16 -0.90 6.64
N SER A 84 24.33 -0.66 7.18
CA SER A 84 25.62 -1.15 6.65
C SER A 84 26.52 -1.65 7.77
N ASP A 85 27.46 -2.52 7.40
CA ASP A 85 28.46 -3.14 8.29
C ASP A 85 29.89 -2.93 7.81
N ALA A 86 30.15 -1.83 7.09
CA ALA A 86 31.42 -1.57 6.41
C ALA A 86 32.67 -1.63 7.32
N THR A 87 32.51 -1.44 8.62
CA THR A 87 33.60 -1.45 9.62
C THR A 87 33.51 -2.59 10.62
N GLY A 88 32.71 -3.64 10.31
CA GLY A 88 32.44 -4.73 11.28
C GLY A 88 31.46 -4.35 12.39
N SER A 89 30.91 -3.15 12.35
CA SER A 89 29.84 -2.66 13.24
C SER A 89 28.63 -2.21 12.44
N ILE A 90 27.44 -2.35 13.03
CA ILE A 90 26.21 -1.92 12.40
C ILE A 90 26.12 -0.39 12.45
N SER A 91 25.91 0.24 11.29
CA SER A 91 25.67 1.67 11.13
C SER A 91 24.40 1.89 10.32
N PHE A 92 23.75 3.04 10.48
CA PHE A 92 22.61 3.45 9.69
C PHE A 92 22.89 4.77 8.96
N SER A 93 22.81 4.74 7.63
CA SER A 93 23.14 5.91 6.78
C SER A 93 24.50 6.54 7.12
N GLY A 94 25.49 5.69 7.44
CA GLY A 94 26.84 6.13 7.80
C GLY A 94 27.01 6.62 9.24
N ASN A 95 25.96 6.62 10.05
CA ASN A 95 26.03 7.00 11.46
C ASN A 95 26.05 5.78 12.36
N GLU A 96 26.82 5.87 13.47
CA GLU A 96 26.82 4.85 14.50
C GLU A 96 25.43 4.77 15.15
N VAL A 97 25.00 3.55 15.46
CA VAL A 97 23.69 3.30 16.07
C VAL A 97 23.82 2.72 17.47
N THR A 98 22.92 3.13 18.36
CA THR A 98 22.70 2.46 19.64
C THR A 98 21.63 1.41 19.48
N LEU A 99 21.95 0.16 19.76
CA LEU A 99 21.01 -0.95 19.66
C LEU A 99 20.20 -1.08 20.95
N ILE A 100 18.88 -1.16 20.79
CA ILE A 100 17.91 -1.42 21.85
C ILE A 100 17.28 -2.79 21.59
N ILE A 101 17.45 -3.74 22.52
CA ILE A 101 16.89 -5.09 22.41
C ILE A 101 15.79 -5.23 23.45
N ASN A 102 14.57 -5.57 23.03
CA ASN A 102 13.40 -5.72 23.90
C ASN A 102 13.16 -4.50 24.83
N GLY A 103 13.37 -3.28 24.27
CA GLY A 103 13.18 -2.03 25.01
C GLY A 103 14.35 -1.64 25.95
N GLN A 104 15.42 -2.43 25.99
CA GLN A 104 16.60 -2.14 26.80
C GLN A 104 17.78 -1.75 25.91
N ALA A 105 18.39 -0.59 26.19
CA ALA A 105 19.63 -0.19 25.55
C ALA A 105 20.76 -1.14 25.93
N THR A 106 21.49 -1.60 24.92
CA THR A 106 22.63 -2.48 25.18
C THR A 106 23.83 -1.67 25.62
N THR A 107 24.55 -2.17 26.63
CA THR A 107 25.85 -1.63 27.12
C THR A 107 27.02 -2.44 26.57
N LEU A 108 26.78 -3.34 25.62
CA LEU A 108 27.77 -4.19 24.98
C LEU A 108 28.66 -3.36 24.06
N THR A 109 29.92 -3.76 23.92
CA THR A 109 30.79 -3.22 22.87
C THR A 109 30.28 -3.67 21.49
N GLN A 110 30.74 -3.00 20.43
CA GLN A 110 30.31 -3.34 19.08
C GLN A 110 30.67 -4.78 18.69
N GLU A 111 31.80 -5.28 19.11
CA GLU A 111 32.23 -6.66 18.89
C GLU A 111 31.30 -7.66 19.61
N GLN A 112 31.04 -7.43 20.90
CA GLN A 112 30.16 -8.29 21.71
C GLN A 112 28.73 -8.28 21.16
N LEU A 113 28.29 -7.13 20.66
CA LEU A 113 26.97 -6.97 20.04
C LEU A 113 26.89 -7.76 18.74
N THR A 114 27.90 -7.66 17.90
CA THR A 114 28.00 -8.38 16.62
C THR A 114 27.99 -9.90 16.87
N GLU A 115 28.78 -10.38 17.83
CA GLU A 115 28.81 -11.79 18.22
C GLU A 115 27.44 -12.28 18.71
N ARG A 116 26.79 -11.51 19.57
CA ARG A 116 25.44 -11.82 20.06
C ARG A 116 24.39 -11.89 18.94
N LEU A 117 24.43 -10.94 18.00
CA LEU A 117 23.51 -10.92 16.88
C LEU A 117 23.76 -12.07 15.90
N LYS A 118 25.02 -12.46 15.67
CA LYS A 118 25.37 -13.63 14.85
C LYS A 118 24.92 -14.93 15.50
N ALA A 119 24.94 -15.01 16.83
CA ALA A 119 24.46 -16.18 17.58
C ALA A 119 22.91 -16.28 17.62
N MET A 120 22.19 -15.21 17.31
CA MET A 120 20.74 -15.18 17.36
C MET A 120 20.14 -15.53 15.99
N PRO A 121 19.29 -16.58 15.89
CA PRO A 121 18.60 -16.90 14.63
C PRO A 121 17.72 -15.76 14.14
N ALA A 122 17.73 -15.48 12.83
CA ALA A 122 16.92 -14.43 12.21
C ALA A 122 15.41 -14.61 12.47
N ALA A 123 14.94 -15.85 12.61
CA ALA A 123 13.54 -16.17 12.89
C ALA A 123 13.03 -15.65 14.25
N GLN A 124 13.92 -15.30 15.17
CA GLN A 124 13.54 -14.69 16.46
C GLN A 124 13.21 -13.20 16.34
N LEU A 125 13.57 -12.57 15.22
CA LEU A 125 13.27 -11.15 14.98
C LEU A 125 11.83 -10.98 14.50
N ALA A 126 10.98 -10.48 15.39
CA ALA A 126 9.59 -10.14 15.03
C ALA A 126 9.50 -8.78 14.33
N LYS A 127 10.25 -7.80 14.82
CA LYS A 127 10.22 -6.40 14.35
C LYS A 127 11.57 -5.74 14.56
N ALA A 128 11.96 -4.86 13.64
CA ALA A 128 13.08 -3.94 13.80
C ALA A 128 12.57 -2.51 13.65
N GLU A 129 13.04 -1.62 14.53
CA GLU A 129 12.67 -0.21 14.52
C GLU A 129 13.93 0.64 14.41
N VAL A 130 13.94 1.56 13.44
CA VAL A 130 15.00 2.54 13.27
C VAL A 130 14.45 3.89 13.69
N MET A 131 15.00 4.48 14.74
CA MET A 131 14.68 5.82 15.20
C MET A 131 15.71 6.80 14.66
N LEU A 132 15.23 7.82 13.93
CA LEU A 132 16.10 8.85 13.34
C LEU A 132 16.49 9.95 14.33
N SER A 133 15.88 9.95 15.52
CA SER A 133 16.24 10.83 16.64
C SER A 133 16.15 10.05 17.94
N ALA A 134 17.00 10.40 18.91
CA ALA A 134 16.95 9.76 20.22
C ALA A 134 15.55 9.95 20.86
N PRO A 135 14.97 8.92 21.48
CA PRO A 135 13.73 9.07 22.21
C PRO A 135 13.91 10.12 23.32
N ALA A 136 12.95 11.02 23.46
CA ALA A 136 12.91 11.94 24.58
C ALA A 136 12.86 11.12 25.88
N ARG A 137 13.78 11.38 26.79
CA ARG A 137 13.82 10.76 28.12
C ARG A 137 12.76 11.37 29.02
#